data_18ed2724b5f939b03328709a9caeddd0
#
_entry.id   18ed2724b5f939b03328709a9caeddd0
#
_cell.length_a   1.000
_cell.length_b   1.000
_cell.length_c   1.000
_cell.angle_alpha   90.00
_cell.angle_beta   90.00
_cell.angle_gamma   90.00
#
_symmetry.space_group_name_H-M   'P 1'
#
loop_
_entity.id
_entity.type
_entity.pdbx_description
1 polymer ?
#
loop_
_entity_poly.entity_id
_entity_poly.type
_entity_poly.pdbx_seq_one_letter_code
_entity_poly.pdbx_strand_id
1 'polypeptide(L)' 'MAEIVLRVRLTGGDQLDVTYEEPHTLGEDEVLEHVILILAEDSGILRSRHGDRLIVLYGRGVAALEVAPRGAVL' A
#
# COMPACT_ATOMS: atom_id res chain seq x y z
N MET A 1 -0.28 2.75 16.06
CA MET A 1 -0.72 2.12 14.82
C MET A 1 -0.99 3.20 13.78
N ALA A 2 -0.41 3.08 12.60
CA ALA A 2 -0.63 4.03 11.52
C ALA A 2 -1.31 3.32 10.35
N GLU A 3 -2.27 3.98 9.76
CA GLU A 3 -3.03 3.46 8.64
C GLU A 3 -2.94 4.43 7.47
N ILE A 4 -2.66 3.92 6.29
CA ILE A 4 -2.65 4.72 5.08
C ILE A 4 -3.50 4.05 4.00
N VAL A 5 -4.10 4.85 3.16
CA VAL A 5 -4.86 4.38 2.00
C VAL A 5 -4.00 4.58 0.75
N LEU A 6 -3.85 3.51 -0.01
CA LEU A 6 -3.01 3.50 -1.19
C LEU A 6 -3.85 3.15 -2.41
N ARG A 7 -3.67 3.88 -3.48
CA ARG A 7 -4.16 3.46 -4.79
C ARG A 7 -3.00 2.81 -5.53
N VAL A 8 -3.16 1.53 -5.81
CA VAL A 8 -2.12 0.73 -6.43
C VAL A 8 -2.46 0.51 -7.90
N ARG A 9 -1.52 0.85 -8.77
CA ARG A 9 -1.65 0.55 -10.20
C ARG A 9 -0.82 -0.68 -10.50
N LEU A 10 -1.45 -1.68 -11.09
CA LEU A 10 -0.80 -2.94 -11.40
C LEU A 10 -0.21 -2.91 -12.80
N THR A 11 0.78 -3.75 -13.04
CA THR A 11 1.47 -3.80 -14.34
C THR A 11 0.54 -4.19 -15.48
N GLY A 12 -0.56 -4.87 -15.19
CA GLY A 12 -1.58 -5.21 -16.18
C GLY A 12 -2.54 -4.09 -16.53
N GLY A 13 -2.43 -2.94 -15.87
CA GLY A 13 -3.29 -1.79 -16.12
C GLY A 13 -4.44 -1.64 -15.13
N ASP A 14 -4.68 -2.64 -14.30
CA ASP A 14 -5.72 -2.56 -13.28
C ASP A 14 -5.30 -1.66 -12.13
N GLN A 15 -6.31 -1.18 -11.40
CA GLN A 15 -6.13 -0.26 -10.29
C GLN A 15 -6.92 -0.78 -9.09
N LEU A 16 -6.33 -0.65 -7.90
CA LEU A 16 -6.92 -1.19 -6.68
C LEU A 16 -6.61 -0.26 -5.51
N ASP A 17 -7.64 0.08 -4.75
CA ASP A 17 -7.45 0.85 -3.51
C ASP A 17 -7.34 -0.11 -2.34
N VAL A 18 -6.31 0.06 -1.53
CA VAL A 18 -6.07 -0.78 -0.35
C VAL A 18 -5.72 0.08 0.85
N THR A 19 -5.98 -0.47 2.03
CA THR A 19 -5.58 0.12 3.30
C THR A 19 -4.45 -0.70 3.88
N TYR A 20 -3.37 -0.04 4.25
CA TYR A 20 -2.25 -0.68 4.92
C TYR A 20 -2.15 -0.17 6.35
N GLU A 21 -2.06 -1.09 7.30
CA GLU A 21 -1.87 -0.78 8.70
C GLU A 21 -0.49 -1.22 9.15
N GLU A 22 0.24 -0.31 9.78
CA GLU A 22 1.53 -0.64 10.40
C GLU A 22 1.31 -0.79 11.90
N PRO A 23 1.59 -1.99 12.47
CA PRO A 23 1.35 -2.22 13.90
C PRO A 23 2.32 -1.48 14.81
N HIS A 24 3.46 -1.03 14.29
CA HIS A 24 4.42 -0.27 15.08
C HIS A 24 4.06 1.21 15.07
N THR A 25 4.51 1.93 16.09
CA THR A 25 4.24 3.36 16.18
C THR A 25 5.17 4.14 15.27
N LEU A 26 4.75 4.29 14.01
CA LEU A 26 5.47 5.06 13.01
C LEU A 26 4.60 6.22 12.53
N GLY A 27 5.22 7.29 12.11
CA GLY A 27 4.53 8.36 11.42
C GLY A 27 4.10 7.93 10.02
N GLU A 28 3.18 8.65 9.42
CA GLU A 28 2.68 8.32 8.07
C GLU A 28 3.79 8.30 7.03
N ASP A 29 4.73 9.25 7.11
CA ASP A 29 5.85 9.31 6.18
C ASP A 29 6.75 8.09 6.28
N GLU A 30 6.97 7.61 7.51
CA GLU A 30 7.78 6.42 7.74
C GLU A 30 7.08 5.16 7.24
N VAL A 31 5.76 5.09 7.42
CA VAL A 31 4.96 3.97 6.92
C VAL A 31 5.04 3.94 5.40
N LEU A 32 4.91 5.09 4.75
CA LEU A 32 5.00 5.18 3.29
C LEU A 32 6.38 4.74 2.80
N GLU A 33 7.46 5.19 3.44
CA GLU A 33 8.80 4.76 3.07
C GLU A 33 8.96 3.25 3.21
N HIS A 34 8.40 2.67 4.27
CA HIS A 34 8.44 1.24 4.48
C HIS A 34 7.74 0.49 3.34
N VAL A 35 6.56 0.96 2.95
CA VAL A 35 5.80 0.37 1.84
C VAL A 35 6.59 0.45 0.54
N ILE A 36 7.19 1.61 0.26
CA ILE A 36 7.99 1.81 -0.95
C ILE A 36 9.17 0.83 -0.99
N LEU A 37 9.87 0.67 0.13
CA LEU A 37 11.01 -0.23 0.20
C LEU A 37 10.59 -1.68 -0.04
N ILE A 38 9.46 -2.10 0.52
CA ILE A 38 8.95 -3.45 0.32
C ILE A 38 8.62 -3.68 -1.16
N LEU A 39 7.86 -2.77 -1.75
CA LEU A 39 7.37 -2.96 -3.12
C LEU A 39 8.43 -2.66 -4.19
N ALA A 40 9.53 -2.04 -3.82
CA ALA A 40 10.66 -1.85 -4.72
C ALA A 40 11.38 -3.15 -5.04
N GLU A 41 11.22 -4.18 -4.20
CA GLU A 41 11.83 -5.48 -4.42
C GLU A 41 10.87 -6.38 -5.18
N ASP A 42 11.36 -7.11 -6.19
CA ASP A 42 10.53 -8.05 -6.96
C ASP A 42 9.92 -9.12 -6.06
N SER A 43 10.64 -9.54 -5.04
CA SER A 43 10.17 -10.53 -4.07
C SER A 43 9.43 -9.91 -2.89
N GLY A 44 9.25 -8.60 -2.88
CA GLY A 44 8.55 -7.91 -1.79
C GLY A 44 7.07 -8.28 -1.76
N ILE A 45 6.54 -8.42 -0.57
CA ILE A 45 5.14 -8.76 -0.34
C ILE A 45 4.57 -7.79 0.68
N LEU A 46 3.46 -7.17 0.34
CA LEU A 46 2.75 -6.27 1.23
C LEU A 46 1.36 -6.81 1.50
N ARG A 47 1.06 -7.05 2.77
CA ARG A 47 -0.28 -7.45 3.20
C ARG A 47 -1.08 -6.20 3.49
N SER A 48 -2.21 -6.07 2.81
CA SER A 48 -3.09 -4.91 2.93
C SER A 48 -4.54 -5.37 2.92
N ARG A 49 -5.47 -4.44 2.94
CA ARG A 49 -6.90 -4.75 3.01
C ARG A 49 -7.67 -3.93 2.00
N HIS A 50 -8.73 -4.55 1.49
CA HIS A 50 -9.75 -3.86 0.71
C HIS A 50 -11.10 -4.26 1.31
N GLY A 51 -11.70 -3.36 2.11
CA GLY A 51 -12.87 -3.72 2.90
C GLY A 51 -12.50 -4.80 3.93
N ASP A 52 -13.19 -5.92 3.89
CA ASP A 52 -12.94 -7.06 4.78
C ASP A 52 -12.00 -8.09 4.15
N ARG A 53 -11.47 -7.82 2.95
CA ARG A 53 -10.61 -8.76 2.24
C ARG A 53 -9.15 -8.46 2.47
N LEU A 54 -8.38 -9.51 2.70
CA LEU A 54 -6.93 -9.41 2.73
C LEU A 54 -6.42 -9.38 1.29
N ILE A 55 -5.65 -8.37 0.97
CA ILE A 55 -5.01 -8.23 -0.34
C ILE A 55 -3.51 -8.36 -0.14
N VAL A 56 -2.91 -9.31 -0.81
CA VAL A 56 -1.46 -9.48 -0.78
C VAL A 56 -0.90 -8.94 -2.10
N LEU A 57 -0.08 -7.91 -1.99
CA LEU A 57 0.53 -7.27 -3.14
C LEU A 57 1.96 -7.75 -3.30
N TYR A 58 2.34 -8.06 -4.53
CA TYR A 58 3.70 -8.46 -4.88
C TYR A 58 4.40 -7.29 -5.58
N GLY A 59 5.61 -6.99 -5.17
CA GLY A 59 6.36 -5.86 -5.74
C GLY A 59 6.47 -5.94 -7.25
N ARG A 60 6.66 -7.14 -7.79
CA ARG A 60 6.78 -7.34 -9.23
C ARG A 60 5.49 -7.06 -10.02
N GLY A 61 4.36 -6.98 -9.32
CA GLY A 61 3.07 -6.71 -9.96
C GLY A 61 2.60 -5.28 -9.81
N VAL A 62 3.33 -4.45 -9.10
CA VAL A 62 2.95 -3.06 -8.82
C VAL A 62 3.74 -2.12 -9.72
N ALA A 63 3.02 -1.33 -10.51
CA ALA A 63 3.64 -0.36 -11.40
C ALA A 63 3.77 1.02 -10.75
N ALA A 64 2.79 1.41 -9.94
CA ALA A 64 2.79 2.72 -9.30
C ALA A 64 1.94 2.72 -8.04
N LEU A 65 2.24 3.63 -7.14
CA LEU A 65 1.45 3.87 -5.92
C LEU A 65 1.02 5.32 -5.88
N GLU A 66 -0.22 5.53 -5.47
CA GLU A 66 -0.71 6.87 -5.14
C GLU A 66 -1.15 6.84 -3.69
N VAL A 67 -0.78 7.85 -2.92
CA VAL A 67 -1.17 7.96 -1.53
C VAL A 67 -2.30 8.97 -1.44
N ALA A 68 -3.39 8.58 -0.79
CA ALA A 68 -4.52 9.48 -0.60
C ALA A 68 -4.10 10.67 0.26
N PRO A 69 -4.53 11.88 -0.08
CA PRO A 69 -4.29 13.02 0.79
C PRO A 69 -4.91 12.76 2.16
N ARG A 70 -4.28 13.32 3.20
CA ARG A 70 -4.79 13.21 4.56
C ARG A 70 -6.23 13.75 4.60
N GLY A 71 -7.13 12.95 5.18
CA GLY A 71 -8.53 13.32 5.27
C GLY A 71 -9.35 13.01 4.02
N ALA A 72 -8.74 12.44 2.99
CA ALA A 72 -9.47 12.02 1.80
C ALA A 72 -10.41 10.86 2.13
N VAL A 73 -11.58 10.87 1.52
CA VAL A 73 -12.55 9.78 1.61
C VAL A 73 -12.56 9.07 0.26
N LEU A 74 -12.22 7.81 0.28
CA LEU A 74 -12.18 6.98 -0.92
C LEU A 74 -13.36 6.01 -0.95
#